data_b0c9dd09cd7d842279cc20f514370998
#
_entry.id   b0c9dd09cd7d842279cc20f514370998
#
_cell.length_a   1.000
_cell.length_b   1.000
_cell.length_c   1.000
_cell.angle_alpha   90.00
_cell.angle_beta   90.00
_cell.angle_gamma   90.00
#
_symmetry.space_group_name_H-M   'P 1'
#
loop_
_entity.id
_entity.type
_entity.pdbx_description
1 polymer ?
#
loop_
_entity_poly.entity_id
_entity_poly.type
_entity_poly.pdbx_seq_one_letter_code
_entity_poly.pdbx_strand_id
1 'polypeptide(L)'
;MYFMSALKITILGCGSSFGVPLFHNIWGKCDPKEPKNMRSRPSILVQKNGKNLLIDTSPDLKQQILSNKIENIDAVFYTHEHADHTHGINELRSINLVNGEIIPCYGNEQTMEKITSSFNYLFENTEKSYYPAILSKNLFSSKEFEIFGINIKLISQNHGDIDSIGFIFDDKVAYNLDVKYFYEQEKYFKKIENIDHWIVGCLKIEPHISHASLAEVKEWLGIVKPKKAYLSHMTAHLDFKDTIMYLDNPN
;
A
#
# COMPACT_ATOMS: atom_id res chain seq x y z
N MET A 1 20.97 26.70 -0.63
CA MET A 1 21.02 25.40 -1.32
C MET A 1 20.15 24.46 -0.55
N TYR A 2 18.90 24.24 -1.00
CA TYR A 2 18.02 23.26 -0.32
C TYR A 2 18.51 21.86 -0.69
N PHE A 3 19.09 21.16 0.28
CA PHE A 3 19.36 19.73 0.12
C PHE A 3 18.00 19.03 0.02
N MET A 4 17.64 18.56 -1.16
CA MET A 4 16.47 17.69 -1.30
C MET A 4 16.69 16.47 -0.43
N SER A 5 15.82 16.21 0.53
CA SER A 5 15.91 15.04 1.38
C SER A 5 15.70 13.76 0.55
N ALA A 6 16.40 12.69 0.91
CA ALA A 6 16.22 11.40 0.27
C ALA A 6 14.78 10.90 0.44
N LEU A 7 14.22 10.27 -0.60
CA LEU A 7 12.98 9.54 -0.50
C LEU A 7 13.15 8.38 0.49
N LYS A 8 12.28 8.30 1.48
CA LYS A 8 12.24 7.20 2.44
C LYS A 8 10.88 6.50 2.37
N ILE A 9 10.90 5.17 2.27
CA ILE A 9 9.70 4.35 2.33
C ILE A 9 9.78 3.42 3.53
N THR A 10 8.72 3.40 4.34
CA THR A 10 8.55 2.48 5.46
C THR A 10 7.38 1.57 5.16
N ILE A 11 7.60 0.26 5.08
CA ILE A 11 6.55 -0.74 4.98
C ILE A 11 5.94 -0.89 6.38
N LEU A 12 4.69 -0.47 6.53
CA LEU A 12 3.96 -0.50 7.80
C LEU A 12 3.33 -1.87 8.06
N GLY A 13 2.93 -2.55 6.99
CA GLY A 13 2.39 -3.89 7.00
C GLY A 13 2.53 -4.56 5.64
N CYS A 14 2.65 -5.89 5.63
CA CYS A 14 2.84 -6.69 4.42
C CYS A 14 2.01 -7.98 4.40
N GLY A 15 1.07 -8.14 5.33
CA GLY A 15 0.09 -9.23 5.33
C GLY A 15 -1.06 -8.97 4.37
N SER A 16 -1.79 -10.01 4.01
CA SER A 16 -3.01 -9.92 3.23
C SER A 16 -4.20 -9.43 4.07
N SER A 17 -5.40 -9.48 3.52
CA SER A 17 -6.65 -8.96 4.12
C SER A 17 -6.90 -9.40 5.57
N PHE A 18 -6.37 -10.53 5.99
CA PHE A 18 -6.52 -11.04 7.36
C PHE A 18 -5.29 -10.83 8.23
N GLY A 19 -4.15 -10.43 7.66
CA GLY A 19 -2.86 -10.45 8.34
C GLY A 19 -2.36 -11.88 8.65
N VAL A 20 -1.27 -11.99 9.39
CA VAL A 20 -0.72 -13.27 9.89
C VAL A 20 -0.25 -13.04 11.33
N PRO A 21 -0.65 -13.87 12.31
CA PRO A 21 -1.59 -14.98 12.21
C PRO A 21 -3.04 -14.51 12.00
N LEU A 22 -3.92 -15.46 11.60
CA LEU A 22 -5.36 -15.26 11.61
C LEU A 22 -5.93 -15.38 13.04
N PHE A 23 -7.25 -15.17 13.21
CA PHE A 23 -7.93 -15.44 14.47
C PHE A 23 -7.59 -16.81 15.03
N HIS A 24 -7.69 -16.98 16.35
CA HIS A 24 -7.31 -18.18 17.07
C HIS A 24 -5.84 -18.59 16.92
N ASN A 25 -4.97 -17.61 16.58
CA ASN A 25 -3.53 -17.85 16.43
C ASN A 25 -3.21 -18.90 15.34
N ILE A 26 -3.96 -18.85 14.22
CA ILE A 26 -3.75 -19.74 13.09
C ILE A 26 -2.63 -19.18 12.20
N TRP A 27 -1.52 -19.90 12.13
CA TRP A 27 -0.32 -19.51 11.36
C TRP A 27 -0.23 -20.15 9.97
N GLY A 28 -1.16 -21.08 9.64
CA GLY A 28 -1.12 -21.80 8.36
C GLY A 28 0.20 -22.56 8.16
N LYS A 29 0.95 -22.19 7.12
CA LYS A 29 2.29 -22.75 6.84
C LYS A 29 3.43 -21.96 7.49
N CYS A 30 3.13 -20.81 8.09
CA CYS A 30 4.14 -19.94 8.70
C CYS A 30 4.62 -20.48 10.05
N ASP A 31 5.94 -20.52 10.25
CA ASP A 31 6.55 -20.82 11.56
C ASP A 31 6.22 -19.67 12.54
N PRO A 32 5.50 -19.92 13.66
CA PRO A 32 5.17 -18.89 14.64
C PRO A 32 6.40 -18.36 15.39
N LYS A 33 7.55 -19.01 15.31
CA LYS A 33 8.81 -18.58 15.92
C LYS A 33 9.62 -17.63 15.02
N GLU A 34 9.26 -17.54 13.73
CA GLU A 34 9.89 -16.59 12.80
C GLU A 34 9.19 -15.24 12.87
N PRO A 35 9.82 -14.18 13.46
CA PRO A 35 9.16 -12.89 13.65
C PRO A 35 8.67 -12.23 12.34
N LYS A 36 9.33 -12.53 11.22
CA LYS A 36 8.96 -11.99 9.90
C LYS A 36 7.68 -12.61 9.33
N ASN A 37 7.16 -13.65 9.97
CA ASN A 37 5.86 -14.22 9.64
C ASN A 37 4.69 -13.49 10.33
N MET A 38 4.97 -12.68 11.36
CA MET A 38 3.94 -11.81 11.95
C MET A 38 3.75 -10.58 11.05
N ARG A 39 2.60 -10.49 10.38
CA ARG A 39 2.33 -9.48 9.34
C ARG A 39 1.00 -8.80 9.58
N SER A 40 1.04 -7.49 9.87
CA SER A 40 -0.15 -6.65 9.83
C SER A 40 -0.60 -6.40 8.38
N ARG A 41 -1.85 -5.98 8.19
CA ARG A 41 -2.45 -5.68 6.88
C ARG A 41 -1.72 -4.54 6.17
N PRO A 42 -1.81 -4.44 4.82
CA PRO A 42 -0.88 -3.66 4.04
C PRO A 42 -1.04 -2.15 4.22
N SER A 43 0.04 -1.45 4.27
CA SER A 43 0.17 0.01 4.12
C SER A 43 1.65 0.36 4.04
N ILE A 44 1.98 1.50 3.43
CA ILE A 44 3.31 2.09 3.44
C ILE A 44 3.25 3.58 3.76
N LEU A 45 4.34 4.09 4.35
CA LEU A 45 4.57 5.52 4.53
C LEU A 45 5.69 5.97 3.59
N VAL A 46 5.40 6.98 2.77
CA VAL A 46 6.35 7.62 1.87
C VAL A 46 6.72 8.98 2.43
N GLN A 47 8.01 9.23 2.66
CA GLN A 47 8.51 10.43 3.33
C GLN A 47 9.52 11.15 2.47
N LYS A 48 9.36 12.47 2.32
CA LYS A 48 10.34 13.36 1.67
C LYS A 48 10.10 14.81 2.13
N ASN A 49 11.15 15.57 2.26
CA ASN A 49 11.10 17.00 2.64
C ASN A 49 10.30 17.28 3.94
N GLY A 50 10.34 16.36 4.92
CA GLY A 50 9.59 16.48 6.16
C GLY A 50 8.08 16.21 6.03
N LYS A 51 7.61 15.75 4.87
CA LYS A 51 6.22 15.41 4.59
C LYS A 51 5.99 13.90 4.59
N ASN A 52 4.83 13.47 5.04
CA ASN A 52 4.39 12.10 5.21
C ASN A 52 3.17 11.82 4.32
N LEU A 53 3.36 11.04 3.27
CA LEU A 53 2.30 10.52 2.43
C LEU A 53 2.02 9.07 2.82
N LEU A 54 0.82 8.79 3.32
CA LEU A 54 0.37 7.44 3.65
C LEU A 54 -0.29 6.81 2.41
N ILE A 55 0.05 5.56 2.11
CA ILE A 55 -0.64 4.77 1.09
C ILE A 55 -1.49 3.74 1.82
N ASP A 56 -2.80 3.86 1.66
CA ASP A 56 -3.86 3.10 2.30
C ASP A 56 -3.92 3.25 3.83
N THR A 57 -5.13 3.18 4.35
CA THR A 57 -5.42 3.19 5.80
C THR A 57 -5.80 1.77 6.25
N SER A 58 -4.77 0.96 6.47
CA SER A 58 -4.94 -0.40 6.99
C SER A 58 -5.78 -0.43 8.27
N PRO A 59 -6.63 -1.43 8.50
CA PRO A 59 -7.30 -1.62 9.81
C PRO A 59 -6.33 -1.71 10.99
N ASP A 60 -5.04 -1.97 10.76
CA ASP A 60 -3.99 -1.99 11.76
C ASP A 60 -3.30 -0.63 11.94
N LEU A 61 -3.81 0.44 11.30
CA LEU A 61 -3.15 1.74 11.19
C LEU A 61 -2.74 2.31 12.56
N LYS A 62 -3.57 2.22 13.58
CA LYS A 62 -3.23 2.69 14.93
C LYS A 62 -1.94 2.07 15.43
N GLN A 63 -1.83 0.74 15.37
CA GLN A 63 -0.63 0.03 15.81
C GLN A 63 0.57 0.37 14.92
N GLN A 64 0.37 0.51 13.63
CA GLN A 64 1.40 0.88 12.67
C GLN A 64 1.95 2.28 12.94
N ILE A 65 1.09 3.25 13.22
CA ILE A 65 1.47 4.63 13.59
C ILE A 65 2.31 4.62 14.90
N LEU A 66 1.80 3.95 15.94
CA LEU A 66 2.47 3.92 17.23
C LEU A 66 3.84 3.22 17.18
N SER A 67 3.91 2.05 16.51
CA SER A 67 5.15 1.27 16.41
C SER A 67 6.23 1.99 15.60
N ASN A 68 5.85 2.80 14.62
CA ASN A 68 6.78 3.55 13.78
C ASN A 68 6.96 5.01 14.22
N LYS A 69 6.34 5.43 15.35
CA LYS A 69 6.43 6.79 15.89
C LYS A 69 6.08 7.86 14.85
N ILE A 70 5.01 7.62 14.10
CA ILE A 70 4.52 8.56 13.09
C ILE A 70 3.71 9.64 13.82
N GLU A 71 4.16 10.89 13.72
CA GLU A 71 3.56 12.03 14.43
C GLU A 71 2.56 12.80 13.56
N ASN A 72 2.69 12.72 12.23
CA ASN A 72 1.83 13.40 11.28
C ASN A 72 1.60 12.60 10.00
N ILE A 73 0.47 12.84 9.33
CA ILE A 73 0.15 12.39 7.97
C ILE A 73 -0.34 13.63 7.21
N ASP A 74 0.38 14.00 6.14
CA ASP A 74 0.09 15.21 5.36
C ASP A 74 -0.88 14.93 4.21
N ALA A 75 -0.94 13.68 3.73
CA ALA A 75 -1.91 13.21 2.73
C ALA A 75 -2.06 11.70 2.78
N VAL A 76 -3.19 11.19 2.28
CA VAL A 76 -3.46 9.76 2.09
C VAL A 76 -3.78 9.49 0.63
N PHE A 77 -3.16 8.46 0.07
CA PHE A 77 -3.51 7.92 -1.24
C PHE A 77 -4.11 6.54 -1.08
N TYR A 78 -5.22 6.29 -1.75
CA TYR A 78 -5.88 4.99 -1.76
C TYR A 78 -5.62 4.26 -3.08
N THR A 79 -5.20 3.00 -2.97
CA THR A 79 -5.01 2.10 -4.10
C THR A 79 -6.35 1.64 -4.67
N HIS A 80 -7.28 1.26 -3.81
CA HIS A 80 -8.65 0.83 -4.11
C HIS A 80 -9.53 0.79 -2.84
N GLU A 81 -10.77 0.38 -2.97
CA GLU A 81 -11.80 0.51 -1.91
C GLU A 81 -11.90 -0.66 -0.93
N HIS A 82 -11.11 -1.74 -1.03
CA HIS A 82 -11.25 -2.89 -0.13
C HIS A 82 -10.97 -2.54 1.33
N ALA A 83 -11.58 -3.32 2.23
CA ALA A 83 -11.59 -3.05 3.67
C ALA A 83 -10.20 -3.05 4.31
N ASP A 84 -9.32 -3.92 3.89
CA ASP A 84 -7.94 -4.01 4.38
C ASP A 84 -7.06 -2.83 3.98
N HIS A 85 -7.51 -2.02 3.01
CA HIS A 85 -6.87 -0.79 2.56
C HIS A 85 -7.55 0.48 3.09
N THR A 86 -8.80 0.39 3.58
CA THR A 86 -9.60 1.59 3.90
C THR A 86 -10.10 1.68 5.33
N HIS A 87 -10.29 0.56 6.05
CA HIS A 87 -11.05 0.56 7.31
C HIS A 87 -10.30 1.10 8.53
N GLY A 88 -9.02 1.45 8.42
CA GLY A 88 -8.28 2.22 9.42
C GLY A 88 -8.44 3.74 9.29
N ILE A 89 -9.24 4.22 8.34
CA ILE A 89 -9.42 5.65 8.05
C ILE A 89 -9.83 6.46 9.29
N ASN A 90 -10.58 5.86 10.22
CA ASN A 90 -11.01 6.53 11.44
C ASN A 90 -9.84 6.91 12.38
N GLU A 91 -8.70 6.24 12.27
CA GLU A 91 -7.51 6.52 13.09
C GLU A 91 -6.88 7.88 12.74
N LEU A 92 -7.17 8.42 11.55
CA LEU A 92 -6.73 9.76 11.14
C LEU A 92 -7.33 10.87 12.00
N ARG A 93 -8.43 10.60 12.71
CA ARG A 93 -9.03 11.56 13.65
C ARG A 93 -8.09 11.95 14.78
N SER A 94 -7.28 11.01 15.26
CA SER A 94 -6.31 11.30 16.31
C SER A 94 -5.20 12.22 15.84
N ILE A 95 -4.78 12.11 14.59
CA ILE A 95 -3.79 13.00 13.96
C ILE A 95 -4.39 14.40 13.78
N ASN A 96 -5.59 14.50 13.20
CA ASN A 96 -6.29 15.77 13.05
C ASN A 96 -6.53 16.46 14.41
N LEU A 97 -6.89 15.70 15.46
CA LEU A 97 -7.10 16.25 16.79
C LEU A 97 -5.84 16.95 17.33
N VAL A 98 -4.66 16.42 17.03
CA VAL A 98 -3.38 16.98 17.48
C VAL A 98 -2.96 18.17 16.63
N ASN A 99 -3.10 18.07 15.30
CA ASN A 99 -2.53 19.02 14.34
C ASN A 99 -3.53 20.10 13.88
N GLY A 100 -4.84 19.85 14.02
CA GLY A 100 -5.90 20.77 13.60
C GLY A 100 -6.09 20.89 12.08
N GLU A 101 -5.37 20.12 11.27
CA GLU A 101 -5.37 20.24 9.82
C GLU A 101 -6.28 19.18 9.16
N ILE A 102 -7.00 19.59 8.10
CA ILE A 102 -7.75 18.66 7.25
C ILE A 102 -6.77 17.84 6.42
N ILE A 103 -6.89 16.51 6.47
CA ILE A 103 -6.00 15.60 5.74
C ILE A 103 -6.60 15.32 4.36
N PRO A 104 -5.93 15.69 3.25
CA PRO A 104 -6.38 15.38 1.91
C PRO A 104 -6.24 13.89 1.60
N CYS A 105 -7.33 13.27 1.13
CA CYS A 105 -7.40 11.90 0.68
C CYS A 105 -7.58 11.86 -0.84
N TYR A 106 -6.74 11.09 -1.53
CA TYR A 106 -6.73 10.97 -2.99
C TYR A 106 -6.99 9.53 -3.43
N GLY A 107 -7.70 9.37 -4.51
CA GLY A 107 -7.94 8.10 -5.18
C GLY A 107 -8.52 8.30 -6.57
N ASN A 108 -8.82 7.22 -7.28
CA ASN A 108 -9.67 7.31 -8.45
C ASN A 108 -11.12 7.60 -8.03
N GLU A 109 -11.98 7.95 -8.98
CA GLU A 109 -13.36 8.35 -8.72
C GLU A 109 -14.15 7.26 -7.99
N GLN A 110 -14.13 6.03 -8.50
CA GLN A 110 -14.84 4.89 -7.91
C GLN A 110 -14.42 4.64 -6.45
N THR A 111 -13.12 4.58 -6.20
CA THR A 111 -12.56 4.38 -4.85
C THR A 111 -12.99 5.49 -3.90
N MET A 112 -12.86 6.75 -4.32
CA MET A 112 -13.20 7.89 -3.47
C MET A 112 -14.70 8.01 -3.22
N GLU A 113 -15.56 7.68 -4.19
CA GLU A 113 -17.00 7.62 -3.99
C GLU A 113 -17.39 6.56 -2.95
N LYS A 114 -16.80 5.38 -3.05
CA LYS A 114 -17.05 4.30 -2.09
C LYS A 114 -16.60 4.65 -0.68
N ILE A 115 -15.38 5.22 -0.54
CA ILE A 115 -14.83 5.64 0.75
C ILE A 115 -15.69 6.76 1.35
N THR A 116 -16.01 7.80 0.58
CA THR A 116 -16.80 8.92 1.10
C THR A 116 -18.22 8.52 1.45
N SER A 117 -18.85 7.60 0.71
CA SER A 117 -20.17 7.10 1.07
C SER A 117 -20.15 6.24 2.35
N SER A 118 -19.10 5.46 2.56
CA SER A 118 -18.97 4.57 3.73
C SER A 118 -18.57 5.33 5.01
N PHE A 119 -17.82 6.42 4.87
CA PHE A 119 -17.25 7.20 5.98
C PHE A 119 -17.57 8.69 5.86
N ASN A 120 -18.79 9.03 5.38
CA ASN A 120 -19.19 10.39 5.09
C ASN A 120 -18.98 11.37 6.25
N TYR A 121 -19.16 10.91 7.50
CA TYR A 121 -18.96 11.71 8.72
C TYR A 121 -17.52 12.24 8.89
N LEU A 122 -16.55 11.71 8.16
CA LEU A 122 -15.16 12.20 8.16
C LEU A 122 -14.92 13.29 7.11
N PHE A 123 -15.75 13.33 6.07
CA PHE A 123 -15.57 14.21 4.90
C PHE A 123 -16.55 15.38 4.85
N GLU A 124 -17.72 15.26 5.49
CA GLU A 124 -18.81 16.23 5.36
C GLU A 124 -19.23 16.80 6.72
N ASN A 125 -19.41 18.11 6.75
CA ASN A 125 -20.08 18.78 7.84
C ASN A 125 -21.58 18.80 7.56
N THR A 126 -22.38 18.21 8.44
CA THR A 126 -23.83 18.35 8.42
C THR A 126 -24.26 19.38 9.48
N GLU A 127 -25.43 19.98 9.33
CA GLU A 127 -26.00 20.92 10.33
C GLU A 127 -26.08 20.33 11.74
N LYS A 128 -26.10 18.99 11.86
CA LYS A 128 -26.15 18.23 13.10
C LYS A 128 -24.81 17.61 13.49
N SER A 129 -23.74 17.87 12.75
CA SER A 129 -22.41 17.30 13.05
C SER A 129 -21.88 17.91 14.34
N TYR A 130 -21.69 17.08 15.36
CA TYR A 130 -21.03 17.50 16.60
C TYR A 130 -19.52 17.68 16.40
N TYR A 131 -18.94 16.90 15.47
CA TYR A 131 -17.54 16.99 15.10
C TYR A 131 -17.39 17.48 13.65
N PRO A 132 -16.44 18.38 13.37
CA PRO A 132 -16.18 18.85 12.01
C PRO A 132 -15.59 17.72 11.16
N ALA A 133 -15.74 17.86 9.84
CA ALA A 133 -15.02 17.03 8.87
C ALA A 133 -13.51 17.21 9.06
N ILE A 134 -12.79 16.11 8.96
CA ILE A 134 -11.33 16.07 9.17
C ILE A 134 -10.56 15.65 7.91
N LEU A 135 -11.26 15.18 6.90
CA LEU A 135 -10.71 14.72 5.63
C LEU A 135 -11.29 15.52 4.48
N SER A 136 -10.54 15.65 3.38
CA SER A 136 -11.05 16.18 2.12
C SER A 136 -10.93 15.16 1.00
N LYS A 137 -12.00 15.04 0.18
CA LYS A 137 -12.03 14.20 -1.02
C LYS A 137 -11.28 14.90 -2.15
N ASN A 138 -10.32 14.21 -2.74
CA ASN A 138 -9.62 14.65 -3.93
C ASN A 138 -9.50 13.50 -4.93
N LEU A 139 -9.47 13.82 -6.21
CA LEU A 139 -9.22 12.85 -7.27
C LEU A 139 -7.81 13.02 -7.82
N PHE A 140 -7.21 11.95 -8.30
CA PHE A 140 -5.98 12.05 -9.07
C PHE A 140 -6.26 12.81 -10.36
N SER A 141 -5.58 13.94 -10.57
CA SER A 141 -5.80 14.84 -11.70
C SER A 141 -5.12 14.39 -12.99
N SER A 142 -4.09 13.56 -12.88
CA SER A 142 -3.30 13.06 -14.02
C SER A 142 -2.60 11.76 -13.64
N LYS A 143 -2.08 11.04 -14.66
CA LYS A 143 -1.29 9.82 -14.46
C LYS A 143 0.13 10.08 -13.92
N GLU A 144 0.59 11.31 -13.96
CA GLU A 144 1.89 11.74 -13.46
C GLU A 144 1.77 13.15 -12.87
N PHE A 145 2.27 13.35 -11.65
CA PHE A 145 2.22 14.62 -10.93
C PHE A 145 3.27 14.65 -9.81
N GLU A 146 3.48 15.84 -9.24
CA GLU A 146 4.36 16.02 -8.08
C GLU A 146 3.55 16.43 -6.84
N ILE A 147 3.87 15.84 -5.70
CA ILE A 147 3.39 16.25 -4.39
C ILE A 147 4.54 16.16 -3.37
N PHE A 148 4.73 17.17 -2.54
CA PHE A 148 5.79 17.25 -1.52
C PHE A 148 7.22 17.10 -2.08
N GLY A 149 7.42 17.41 -3.38
CA GLY A 149 8.67 17.19 -4.08
C GLY A 149 8.90 15.73 -4.48
N ILE A 150 7.88 14.87 -4.42
CA ILE A 150 7.89 13.49 -4.88
C ILE A 150 7.22 13.46 -6.26
N ASN A 151 7.95 13.00 -7.27
CA ASN A 151 7.33 12.69 -8.57
C ASN A 151 6.61 11.34 -8.46
N ILE A 152 5.32 11.31 -8.79
CA ILE A 152 4.46 10.12 -8.66
C ILE A 152 3.85 9.78 -10.02
N LYS A 153 3.98 8.51 -10.41
CA LYS A 153 3.32 7.96 -11.60
C LYS A 153 2.33 6.90 -11.17
N LEU A 154 1.10 7.01 -11.68
CA LEU A 154 0.01 6.06 -11.40
C LEU A 154 0.02 4.95 -12.44
N ILE A 155 -0.19 3.73 -11.97
CA ILE A 155 -0.27 2.52 -12.78
C ILE A 155 -1.60 1.84 -12.50
N SER A 156 -2.52 1.84 -13.48
CA SER A 156 -3.72 1.03 -13.40
C SER A 156 -3.35 -0.44 -13.57
N GLN A 157 -3.85 -1.26 -12.67
CA GLN A 157 -3.59 -2.69 -12.66
C GLN A 157 -4.88 -3.46 -12.33
N ASN A 158 -5.01 -4.66 -12.89
CA ASN A 158 -6.19 -5.50 -12.65
C ASN A 158 -6.12 -6.17 -11.28
N HIS A 159 -7.23 -6.17 -10.56
CA HIS A 159 -7.41 -6.85 -9.30
C HIS A 159 -8.71 -7.70 -9.30
N GLY A 160 -8.85 -8.58 -10.29
CA GLY A 160 -10.08 -9.37 -10.47
C GLY A 160 -11.20 -8.55 -11.06
N ASP A 161 -12.28 -8.37 -10.30
CA ASP A 161 -13.49 -7.65 -10.75
C ASP A 161 -13.34 -6.13 -10.66
N ILE A 162 -12.29 -5.63 -10.02
CA ILE A 162 -11.98 -4.20 -9.90
C ILE A 162 -10.56 -3.90 -10.35
N ASP A 163 -10.28 -2.61 -10.53
CA ASP A 163 -8.92 -2.12 -10.74
C ASP A 163 -8.36 -1.54 -9.44
N SER A 164 -7.05 -1.70 -9.26
CA SER A 164 -6.30 -1.00 -8.24
C SER A 164 -5.25 -0.08 -8.85
N ILE A 165 -4.72 0.84 -8.05
CA ILE A 165 -3.69 1.78 -8.47
C ILE A 165 -2.36 1.38 -7.83
N GLY A 166 -1.36 1.13 -8.68
CA GLY A 166 0.03 1.07 -8.29
C GLY A 166 0.70 2.43 -8.44
N PHE A 167 1.84 2.61 -7.80
CA PHE A 167 2.59 3.87 -7.79
C PHE A 167 4.05 3.64 -8.16
N ILE A 168 4.65 4.62 -8.86
CA ILE A 168 6.11 4.75 -8.97
C ILE A 168 6.49 6.08 -8.33
N PHE A 169 7.41 6.06 -7.39
CA PHE A 169 7.92 7.23 -6.65
C PHE A 169 9.33 7.58 -7.12
N ASP A 170 9.53 8.82 -7.61
CA ASP A 170 10.82 9.38 -8.07
C ASP A 170 11.57 8.49 -9.09
N ASP A 171 10.88 7.65 -9.85
CA ASP A 171 11.46 6.62 -10.74
C ASP A 171 12.44 5.65 -10.02
N LYS A 172 12.34 5.52 -8.71
CA LYS A 172 13.21 4.70 -7.87
C LYS A 172 12.51 3.55 -7.19
N VAL A 173 11.24 3.74 -6.82
CA VAL A 173 10.46 2.74 -6.09
C VAL A 173 9.14 2.51 -6.79
N ALA A 174 8.87 1.27 -7.19
CA ALA A 174 7.56 0.83 -7.64
C ALA A 174 6.82 0.14 -6.48
N TYR A 175 5.52 0.42 -6.36
CA TYR A 175 4.60 -0.17 -5.38
C TYR A 175 3.36 -0.68 -6.09
N ASN A 176 3.19 -1.99 -6.13
CA ASN A 176 2.10 -2.67 -6.83
C ASN A 176 1.54 -3.77 -5.94
N LEU A 177 0.55 -3.42 -5.12
CA LEU A 177 -0.23 -4.40 -4.37
C LEU A 177 -1.52 -4.72 -5.11
N ASP A 178 -2.18 -5.80 -4.67
CA ASP A 178 -3.50 -6.17 -5.18
C ASP A 178 -3.55 -6.15 -6.72
N VAL A 179 -2.61 -6.88 -7.30
CA VAL A 179 -2.42 -7.01 -8.74
C VAL A 179 -2.55 -8.47 -9.17
N LYS A 180 -3.38 -8.72 -10.19
CA LYS A 180 -3.42 -9.99 -10.91
C LYS A 180 -2.56 -9.93 -12.17
N TYR A 181 -2.69 -8.85 -12.94
CA TYR A 181 -1.86 -8.57 -14.10
C TYR A 181 -1.82 -7.05 -14.34
N PHE A 182 -0.83 -6.62 -15.11
CA PHE A 182 -0.70 -5.22 -15.52
C PHE A 182 -1.29 -5.03 -16.91
N TYR A 183 -2.06 -3.95 -17.07
CA TYR A 183 -2.42 -3.48 -18.40
C TYR A 183 -1.15 -3.02 -19.13
N GLU A 184 -0.97 -3.38 -20.40
CA GLU A 184 0.26 -3.12 -21.14
C GLU A 184 1.53 -3.61 -20.39
N GLN A 185 1.51 -4.85 -19.88
CA GLN A 185 2.53 -5.40 -18.98
C GLN A 185 3.96 -5.24 -19.48
N GLU A 186 4.22 -5.54 -20.77
CA GLU A 186 5.56 -5.42 -21.36
C GLU A 186 6.08 -3.98 -21.29
N LYS A 187 5.23 -3.00 -21.62
CA LYS A 187 5.55 -1.59 -21.55
C LYS A 187 5.81 -1.12 -20.12
N TYR A 188 5.00 -1.61 -19.18
CA TYR A 188 5.19 -1.32 -17.76
C TYR A 188 6.49 -1.91 -17.23
N PHE A 189 6.78 -3.18 -17.52
CA PHE A 189 8.00 -3.83 -17.07
C PHE A 189 9.25 -3.18 -17.64
N LYS A 190 9.22 -2.76 -18.91
CA LYS A 190 10.29 -1.96 -19.49
C LYS A 190 10.50 -0.62 -18.78
N LYS A 191 9.41 0.02 -18.29
CA LYS A 191 9.49 1.28 -17.56
C LYS A 191 10.16 1.15 -16.19
N ILE A 192 9.99 0.00 -15.53
CA ILE A 192 10.57 -0.28 -14.20
C ILE A 192 11.76 -1.25 -14.27
N GLU A 193 12.28 -1.56 -15.46
CA GLU A 193 13.45 -2.42 -15.62
C GLU A 193 14.64 -1.84 -14.82
N ASN A 194 15.29 -2.68 -14.00
CA ASN A 194 16.39 -2.31 -13.11
C ASN A 194 16.05 -1.21 -12.08
N ILE A 195 14.78 -1.04 -11.72
CA ILE A 195 14.37 -0.09 -10.68
C ILE A 195 15.08 -0.36 -9.36
N ASP A 196 15.31 0.66 -8.54
CA ASP A 196 16.04 0.48 -7.27
C ASP A 196 15.30 -0.45 -6.32
N HIS A 197 13.98 -0.25 -6.16
CA HIS A 197 13.13 -1.04 -5.26
C HIS A 197 11.79 -1.36 -5.90
N TRP A 198 11.35 -2.59 -5.78
CA TRP A 198 10.00 -3.00 -6.16
C TRP A 198 9.28 -3.67 -4.99
N ILE A 199 8.20 -3.07 -4.51
CA ILE A 199 7.28 -3.65 -3.53
C ILE A 199 6.10 -4.20 -4.32
N VAL A 200 5.93 -5.52 -4.33
CA VAL A 200 4.95 -6.21 -5.17
C VAL A 200 4.08 -7.17 -4.37
N GLY A 201 2.79 -7.18 -4.66
CA GLY A 201 1.83 -8.10 -4.06
C GLY A 201 2.10 -9.55 -4.47
N CYS A 202 2.10 -10.45 -3.48
CA CYS A 202 2.26 -11.88 -3.66
C CYS A 202 1.39 -12.62 -2.65
N LEU A 203 0.21 -13.08 -3.08
CA LEU A 203 -0.79 -13.57 -2.13
C LEU A 203 -0.41 -14.92 -1.51
N LYS A 204 -0.11 -15.91 -2.35
CA LYS A 204 0.15 -17.31 -1.95
C LYS A 204 0.88 -18.08 -3.06
N ILE A 205 1.19 -19.35 -2.79
CA ILE A 205 1.89 -20.21 -3.76
C ILE A 205 0.99 -20.51 -4.97
N GLU A 206 -0.26 -20.93 -4.70
CA GLU A 206 -1.21 -21.33 -5.74
C GLU A 206 -1.78 -20.14 -6.49
N PRO A 207 -2.14 -20.26 -7.78
CA PRO A 207 -2.79 -19.20 -8.56
C PRO A 207 -4.06 -18.67 -7.88
N HIS A 208 -4.35 -17.40 -8.08
CA HIS A 208 -5.55 -16.74 -7.59
C HIS A 208 -6.19 -15.90 -8.70
N ILE A 209 -7.50 -15.67 -8.61
CA ILE A 209 -8.24 -14.94 -9.65
C ILE A 209 -7.96 -13.44 -9.67
N SER A 210 -7.61 -12.85 -8.53
CA SER A 210 -7.42 -11.40 -8.37
C SER A 210 -6.04 -10.97 -7.87
N HIS A 211 -5.14 -11.91 -7.58
CA HIS A 211 -3.79 -11.61 -7.11
C HIS A 211 -2.73 -12.48 -7.79
N ALA A 212 -1.52 -11.95 -7.85
CA ALA A 212 -0.37 -12.72 -8.29
C ALA A 212 0.01 -13.82 -7.29
N SER A 213 0.36 -14.98 -7.82
CA SER A 213 0.97 -16.09 -7.10
C SER A 213 2.48 -15.93 -6.98
N LEU A 214 3.11 -16.72 -6.13
CA LEU A 214 4.57 -16.70 -5.96
C LEU A 214 5.32 -17.02 -7.26
N ALA A 215 4.79 -17.93 -8.10
CA ALA A 215 5.38 -18.28 -9.38
C ALA A 215 5.33 -17.11 -10.38
N GLU A 216 4.16 -16.44 -10.48
CA GLU A 216 4.00 -15.26 -11.34
C GLU A 216 4.94 -14.12 -10.90
N VAL A 217 5.04 -13.85 -9.60
CA VAL A 217 5.95 -12.83 -9.09
C VAL A 217 7.41 -13.19 -9.37
N LYS A 218 7.81 -14.46 -9.23
CA LYS A 218 9.18 -14.92 -9.57
C LYS A 218 9.51 -14.67 -11.03
N GLU A 219 8.58 -14.97 -11.94
CA GLU A 219 8.72 -14.68 -13.37
C GLU A 219 8.91 -13.17 -13.61
N TRP A 220 8.06 -12.34 -13.01
CA TRP A 220 8.14 -10.89 -13.12
C TRP A 220 9.47 -10.32 -12.62
N LEU A 221 9.97 -10.85 -11.49
CA LEU A 221 11.27 -10.46 -10.95
C LEU A 221 12.42 -10.79 -11.91
N GLY A 222 12.32 -11.92 -12.62
CA GLY A 222 13.28 -12.32 -13.66
C GLY A 222 13.29 -11.39 -14.87
N ILE A 223 12.14 -10.79 -15.21
CA ILE A 223 12.02 -9.83 -16.32
C ILE A 223 12.47 -8.43 -15.87
N VAL A 224 11.90 -7.92 -14.77
CA VAL A 224 12.13 -6.53 -14.30
C VAL A 224 13.52 -6.34 -13.70
N LYS A 225 14.07 -7.35 -13.03
CA LYS A 225 15.40 -7.35 -12.39
C LYS A 225 15.62 -6.15 -11.47
N PRO A 226 14.70 -5.88 -10.51
CA PRO A 226 14.87 -4.77 -9.58
C PRO A 226 16.14 -4.97 -8.74
N LYS A 227 16.81 -3.89 -8.31
CA LYS A 227 17.97 -4.03 -7.41
C LYS A 227 17.60 -4.66 -6.07
N LYS A 228 16.37 -4.38 -5.57
CA LYS A 228 15.78 -5.05 -4.41
C LYS A 228 14.29 -5.25 -4.63
N ALA A 229 13.79 -6.44 -4.30
CA ALA A 229 12.38 -6.77 -4.28
C ALA A 229 11.87 -7.00 -2.86
N TYR A 230 10.62 -6.60 -2.62
CA TYR A 230 9.93 -6.83 -1.36
C TYR A 230 8.56 -7.40 -1.67
N LEU A 231 8.28 -8.59 -1.17
CA LEU A 231 6.95 -9.17 -1.28
C LEU A 231 6.03 -8.58 -0.21
N SER A 232 4.81 -8.31 -0.59
CA SER A 232 3.78 -7.79 0.29
C SER A 232 2.44 -8.47 0.02
N HIS A 233 1.41 -8.17 0.80
CA HIS A 233 0.08 -8.78 0.71
C HIS A 233 0.09 -10.32 0.86
N MET A 234 0.98 -10.82 1.74
CA MET A 234 1.23 -12.24 1.92
C MET A 234 0.28 -12.88 2.93
N THR A 235 -0.29 -14.03 2.54
CA THR A 235 -1.11 -14.85 3.46
C THR A 235 -0.26 -15.76 4.36
N ALA A 236 -0.92 -16.44 5.28
CA ALA A 236 -0.33 -17.50 6.12
C ALA A 236 0.13 -18.75 5.33
N HIS A 237 0.02 -18.77 4.01
CA HIS A 237 0.54 -19.80 3.13
C HIS A 237 2.00 -19.59 2.71
N LEU A 238 2.56 -18.39 2.98
CA LEU A 238 3.92 -17.99 2.60
C LEU A 238 4.77 -17.82 3.85
N ASP A 239 5.44 -18.91 4.29
CA ASP A 239 6.50 -18.82 5.29
C ASP A 239 7.68 -17.98 4.77
N PHE A 240 8.27 -17.15 5.61
CA PHE A 240 9.35 -16.25 5.21
C PHE A 240 10.57 -17.00 4.64
N LYS A 241 11.04 -18.03 5.34
CA LYS A 241 12.24 -18.76 4.93
C LYS A 241 12.01 -19.58 3.68
N ASP A 242 10.88 -20.28 3.61
CA ASP A 242 10.53 -21.09 2.44
C ASP A 242 10.33 -20.22 1.20
N THR A 243 9.75 -19.04 1.37
CA THR A 243 9.55 -18.07 0.28
C THR A 243 10.89 -17.57 -0.26
N ILE A 244 11.84 -17.21 0.61
CA ILE A 244 13.18 -16.80 0.19
C ILE A 244 13.89 -17.94 -0.55
N MET A 245 13.89 -19.16 0.02
CA MET A 245 14.50 -20.31 -0.65
C MET A 245 13.90 -20.58 -2.04
N TYR A 246 12.59 -20.43 -2.20
CA TYR A 246 11.94 -20.59 -3.50
C TYR A 246 12.38 -19.52 -4.52
N LEU A 247 12.52 -18.28 -4.09
CA LEU A 247 12.94 -17.16 -4.95
C LEU A 247 14.41 -17.27 -5.35
N ASP A 248 15.27 -17.72 -4.46
CA ASP A 248 16.72 -17.86 -4.68
C ASP A 248 17.07 -19.10 -5.52
N ASN A 249 16.14 -20.06 -5.68
CA ASN A 249 16.35 -21.23 -6.50
C ASN A 249 16.29 -20.86 -8.00
N PRO A 250 17.35 -21.12 -8.80
CA PRO A 250 17.39 -20.74 -10.21
C PRO A 250 16.47 -21.57 -11.13
N ASN A 251 15.83 -22.66 -10.64
CA ASN A 251 14.95 -23.55 -11.43
C ASN A 251 13.48 -23.18 -11.32
#